data_30114279cdea796719ba65af50e45ead
#
_entry.id   30114279cdea796719ba65af50e45ead
#
_cell.length_a   1.000
_cell.length_b   1.000
_cell.length_c   1.000
_cell.angle_alpha   90.00
_cell.angle_beta   90.00
_cell.angle_gamma   90.00
#
_symmetry.space_group_name_H-M   'P 1'
#
loop_
_entity.id
_entity.type
_entity.pdbx_description
1 polymer ?
#
loop_
_entity_poly.entity_id
_entity_poly.type
_entity_poly.pdbx_seq_one_letter_code
_entity_poly.pdbx_strand_id
1 'polypeptide(L)'
;MLPTLDIQFPLPAGTVLPDYGTNGLYGLASSLRHWLHDRDAAWLPGEVSAGERAVVILLIVDGLGDRFLDTVGQGSALHGARRQTLTSVCPSTTASAVTTLMTGVPPAVHGLNGWFIHDHRFGGVIAPLPLMQRCGPALEAFRLLPRLCPTPPMFHHACRPVNLVSPADIAFSRFSRHHARGAHIEPYKGLEDFGAAIVAMADALAGSGGLIHAYYPTFDALSHTYGCRSAEAGVCFARVDKLFVRLQRALAGRDVRILVTADHGFTDAAPSRCVDIAPESEVARMLAAPLFGERRLAFCKLRQGAEADFEAWAAVELAGKAVAVTGEAFLASGLLGPGVPHPRLRERIGSYALLMEPGWTIVDHVAGETAHEMIGVHGGLSADEMLVPLILART
;
A
#
# COMPACT_ATOMS: atom_id res chain seq x y z
N MET A 1 -7.45 -23.61 3.02
CA MET A 1 -7.62 -23.44 1.57
C MET A 1 -7.62 -21.96 1.30
N LEU A 2 -6.70 -21.45 0.47
CA LEU A 2 -6.71 -20.04 0.07
C LEU A 2 -7.99 -19.80 -0.74
N PRO A 3 -8.73 -18.71 -0.56
CA PRO A 3 -9.91 -18.44 -1.36
C PRO A 3 -9.46 -18.22 -2.80
N THR A 4 -10.08 -18.97 -3.69
CA THR A 4 -9.94 -18.74 -5.14
C THR A 4 -10.59 -17.40 -5.46
N LEU A 5 -9.90 -16.55 -6.21
CA LEU A 5 -10.51 -15.35 -6.76
C LEU A 5 -11.64 -15.78 -7.71
N ASP A 6 -12.83 -15.22 -7.50
CA ASP A 6 -14.00 -15.50 -8.33
C ASP A 6 -14.39 -14.24 -9.11
N ILE A 7 -13.71 -14.03 -10.24
CA ILE A 7 -13.85 -12.82 -11.05
C ILE A 7 -14.83 -13.09 -12.18
N GLN A 8 -16.02 -12.51 -12.12
CA GLN A 8 -17.13 -12.69 -13.06
C GLN A 8 -17.34 -11.46 -13.95
N PHE A 9 -16.31 -10.61 -14.09
CA PHE A 9 -16.34 -9.40 -14.91
C PHE A 9 -15.02 -9.27 -15.70
N PRO A 10 -15.01 -8.52 -16.82
CA PRO A 10 -13.79 -8.25 -17.54
C PRO A 10 -12.78 -7.49 -16.69
N LEU A 11 -11.50 -7.70 -16.95
CA LEU A 11 -10.41 -7.01 -16.29
C LEU A 11 -9.68 -6.11 -17.29
N PRO A 12 -9.06 -5.01 -16.83
CA PRO A 12 -8.17 -4.20 -17.66
C PRO A 12 -7.05 -5.03 -18.30
N ALA A 13 -6.56 -4.59 -19.44
CA ALA A 13 -5.49 -5.28 -20.16
C ALA A 13 -4.22 -5.39 -19.29
N GLY A 14 -3.57 -6.58 -19.33
CA GLY A 14 -2.33 -6.82 -18.60
C GLY A 14 -2.50 -6.85 -17.07
N THR A 15 -3.71 -7.08 -16.58
CA THR A 15 -3.99 -7.20 -15.13
C THR A 15 -3.13 -8.29 -14.49
N VAL A 16 -2.52 -7.94 -13.35
CA VAL A 16 -1.90 -8.87 -12.40
C VAL A 16 -2.80 -8.97 -11.17
N LEU A 17 -3.27 -10.18 -10.90
CA LEU A 17 -4.12 -10.46 -9.75
C LEU A 17 -3.29 -10.54 -8.47
N PRO A 18 -3.81 -10.05 -7.32
CA PRO A 18 -3.14 -10.21 -6.04
C PRO A 18 -3.06 -11.68 -5.63
N ASP A 19 -1.88 -12.14 -5.23
CA ASP A 19 -1.70 -13.43 -4.56
C ASP A 19 -1.83 -13.24 -3.05
N TYR A 20 -2.88 -13.76 -2.47
CA TYR A 20 -3.07 -13.77 -1.02
C TYR A 20 -2.49 -15.03 -0.36
N GLY A 21 -1.59 -15.74 -1.06
CA GLY A 21 -0.78 -16.84 -0.57
C GLY A 21 0.68 -16.42 -0.31
N THR A 22 1.58 -17.32 -0.64
CA THR A 22 3.02 -17.16 -0.37
C THR A 22 3.73 -16.18 -1.30
N ASN A 23 3.16 -15.88 -2.49
CA ASN A 23 3.77 -15.01 -3.48
C ASN A 23 3.18 -13.59 -3.44
N GLY A 24 2.56 -13.21 -2.34
CA GLY A 24 1.98 -11.88 -2.17
C GLY A 24 2.47 -11.19 -0.90
N LEU A 25 2.32 -9.87 -0.90
CA LEU A 25 2.67 -9.00 0.21
C LEU A 25 1.90 -9.36 1.50
N TYR A 26 0.64 -9.79 1.34
CA TYR A 26 -0.13 -10.32 2.47
C TYR A 26 0.50 -11.58 3.05
N GLY A 27 0.99 -12.50 2.21
CA GLY A 27 1.69 -13.70 2.67
C GLY A 27 2.96 -13.37 3.47
N LEU A 28 3.73 -12.38 3.00
CA LEU A 28 4.88 -11.85 3.74
C LEU A 28 4.45 -11.29 5.11
N ALA A 29 3.43 -10.41 5.14
CA ALA A 29 2.93 -9.79 6.38
C ALA A 29 2.36 -10.82 7.36
N SER A 30 1.59 -11.79 6.87
CA SER A 30 1.01 -12.87 7.67
C SER A 30 2.08 -13.77 8.27
N SER A 31 3.13 -14.09 7.51
CA SER A 31 4.25 -14.90 7.99
C SER A 31 5.09 -14.16 9.05
N LEU A 32 5.32 -12.84 8.85
CA LEU A 32 5.97 -12.00 9.86
C LEU A 32 5.13 -11.93 11.14
N ARG A 33 3.82 -11.78 11.02
CA ARG A 33 2.90 -11.82 12.16
C ARG A 33 2.99 -13.17 12.90
N HIS A 34 2.97 -14.28 12.17
CA HIS A 34 3.14 -15.60 12.77
C HIS A 34 4.47 -15.71 13.50
N TRP A 35 5.57 -15.33 12.87
CA TRP A 35 6.91 -15.34 13.48
C TRP A 35 7.00 -14.45 14.73
N LEU A 36 6.32 -13.30 14.75
CA LEU A 36 6.30 -12.40 15.93
C LEU A 36 5.57 -13.02 17.13
N HIS A 37 4.55 -13.85 16.89
CA HIS A 37 3.68 -14.39 17.94
C HIS A 37 3.98 -15.84 18.32
N ASP A 38 4.78 -16.54 17.54
CA ASP A 38 5.22 -17.91 17.81
C ASP A 38 6.74 -17.97 17.93
N ARG A 39 7.23 -18.28 19.15
CA ARG A 39 8.67 -18.38 19.42
C ARG A 39 9.32 -19.54 18.68
N ASP A 40 8.57 -20.58 18.41
CA ASP A 40 9.06 -21.77 17.70
C ASP A 40 9.06 -21.60 16.19
N ALA A 41 8.43 -20.54 15.67
CA ALA A 41 8.47 -20.23 14.24
C ALA A 41 9.88 -19.80 13.82
N ALA A 42 10.48 -20.59 12.94
CA ALA A 42 11.87 -20.37 12.48
C ALA A 42 11.97 -19.94 11.01
N TRP A 43 10.85 -19.83 10.30
CA TRP A 43 10.85 -19.60 8.85
C TRP A 43 10.01 -18.38 8.47
N LEU A 44 10.55 -17.59 7.56
CA LEU A 44 9.92 -16.44 6.91
C LEU A 44 9.78 -16.72 5.40
N PRO A 45 8.97 -15.95 4.65
CA PRO A 45 8.86 -16.07 3.20
C PRO A 45 10.22 -16.05 2.49
N GLY A 46 10.32 -16.73 1.34
CA GLY A 46 11.57 -16.84 0.59
C GLY A 46 12.59 -17.79 1.21
N GLU A 47 12.12 -18.78 2.02
CA GLU A 47 12.98 -19.77 2.70
C GLU A 47 14.01 -19.11 3.65
N VAL A 48 13.64 -17.99 4.24
CA VAL A 48 14.48 -17.27 5.20
C VAL A 48 14.39 -17.94 6.55
N SER A 49 15.46 -18.61 6.99
CA SER A 49 15.57 -19.08 8.36
C SER A 49 15.85 -17.88 9.29
N ALA A 50 14.97 -17.68 10.24
CA ALA A 50 15.10 -16.67 11.28
C ALA A 50 14.79 -17.30 12.65
N GLY A 51 15.85 -17.78 13.32
CA GLY A 51 15.73 -18.36 14.66
C GLY A 51 15.25 -17.35 15.70
N GLU A 52 15.11 -17.81 16.93
CA GLU A 52 14.55 -17.02 18.06
C GLU A 52 15.31 -15.70 18.28
N ARG A 53 16.64 -15.70 18.08
CA ARG A 53 17.52 -14.55 18.32
C ARG A 53 17.89 -13.76 17.08
N ALA A 54 17.34 -14.13 15.92
CA ALA A 54 17.59 -13.39 14.71
C ALA A 54 16.95 -11.98 14.76
N VAL A 55 17.68 -10.99 14.28
CA VAL A 55 17.11 -9.67 13.98
C VAL A 55 16.62 -9.67 12.55
N VAL A 56 15.35 -9.41 12.35
CA VAL A 56 14.73 -9.27 11.03
C VAL A 56 14.50 -7.80 10.76
N ILE A 57 15.05 -7.29 9.69
CA ILE A 57 14.80 -5.94 9.19
C ILE A 57 13.86 -6.07 8.00
N LEU A 58 12.63 -5.56 8.13
CA LEU A 58 11.72 -5.34 7.01
C LEU A 58 11.88 -3.88 6.57
N LEU A 59 12.60 -3.66 5.48
CA LEU A 59 12.79 -2.35 4.88
C LEU A 59 11.78 -2.19 3.74
N ILE A 60 10.84 -1.27 3.90
CA ILE A 60 9.82 -0.94 2.92
C ILE A 60 10.24 0.35 2.22
N VAL A 61 10.51 0.26 0.93
CA VAL A 61 10.76 1.42 0.07
C VAL A 61 9.49 1.68 -0.71
N ASP A 62 8.72 2.67 -0.26
CA ASP A 62 7.40 3.00 -0.81
C ASP A 62 7.48 3.24 -2.32
N GLY A 63 6.61 2.55 -3.05
CA GLY A 63 6.50 2.68 -4.50
C GLY A 63 7.59 2.00 -5.34
N LEU A 64 8.56 1.30 -4.74
CA LEU A 64 9.64 0.63 -5.49
C LEU A 64 9.14 -0.67 -6.13
N GLY A 65 8.51 -0.57 -7.29
CA GLY A 65 8.02 -1.72 -8.05
C GLY A 65 9.13 -2.63 -8.57
N ASP A 66 8.81 -3.90 -8.75
CA ASP A 66 9.73 -4.92 -9.27
C ASP A 66 10.16 -4.64 -10.71
N ARG A 67 9.24 -4.09 -11.54
CA ARG A 67 9.51 -3.67 -12.91
C ARG A 67 10.53 -2.52 -13.00
N PHE A 68 10.58 -1.66 -11.98
CA PHE A 68 11.61 -0.63 -11.89
C PHE A 68 13.01 -1.24 -11.72
N LEU A 69 13.13 -2.30 -10.92
CA LEU A 69 14.40 -3.02 -10.77
C LEU A 69 14.88 -3.66 -12.08
N ASP A 70 13.97 -4.22 -12.87
CA ASP A 70 14.30 -4.85 -14.16
C ASP A 70 14.74 -3.84 -15.23
N THR A 71 14.43 -2.57 -15.06
CA THR A 71 14.76 -1.49 -16.01
C THR A 71 15.83 -0.56 -15.45
N VAL A 72 15.45 0.40 -14.62
CA VAL A 72 16.36 1.41 -14.07
C VAL A 72 17.33 0.82 -13.02
N GLY A 73 16.82 -0.17 -12.24
CA GLY A 73 17.60 -0.83 -11.18
C GLY A 73 18.54 -1.94 -11.65
N GLN A 74 18.58 -2.27 -12.93
CA GLN A 74 19.38 -3.38 -13.44
C GLN A 74 20.88 -3.21 -13.09
N GLY A 75 21.48 -4.27 -12.55
CA GLY A 75 22.90 -4.28 -12.13
C GLY A 75 23.16 -3.67 -10.75
N SER A 76 22.15 -3.13 -10.05
CA SER A 76 22.28 -2.67 -8.67
C SER A 76 22.43 -3.84 -7.67
N ALA A 77 22.85 -3.53 -6.44
CA ALA A 77 22.94 -4.52 -5.37
C ALA A 77 21.55 -5.05 -4.97
N LEU A 78 20.52 -4.18 -4.94
CA LEU A 78 19.15 -4.56 -4.70
C LEU A 78 18.64 -5.53 -5.77
N HIS A 79 18.88 -5.23 -7.06
CA HIS A 79 18.50 -6.13 -8.15
C HIS A 79 19.20 -7.49 -8.04
N GLY A 80 20.52 -7.50 -7.75
CA GLY A 80 21.30 -8.73 -7.60
C GLY A 80 20.89 -9.59 -6.40
N ALA A 81 20.30 -8.99 -5.36
CA ALA A 81 19.84 -9.66 -4.15
C ALA A 81 18.34 -10.03 -4.19
N ARG A 82 17.62 -9.73 -5.29
CA ARG A 82 16.22 -10.10 -5.46
C ARG A 82 16.06 -11.61 -5.46
N ARG A 83 15.20 -12.11 -4.59
CA ARG A 83 14.90 -13.55 -4.43
C ARG A 83 13.62 -13.94 -5.14
N GLN A 84 12.63 -13.06 -5.13
CA GLN A 84 11.28 -13.35 -5.60
C GLN A 84 10.58 -12.06 -5.98
N THR A 85 9.65 -12.13 -6.91
CA THR A 85 8.65 -11.10 -7.16
C THR A 85 7.40 -11.46 -6.41
N LEU A 86 6.87 -10.53 -5.62
CA LEU A 86 5.58 -10.64 -4.93
C LEU A 86 4.53 -9.80 -5.66
N THR A 87 3.26 -10.08 -5.39
CA THR A 87 2.19 -9.16 -5.75
C THR A 87 1.83 -8.27 -4.56
N SER A 88 1.54 -7.01 -4.80
CA SER A 88 0.89 -6.15 -3.83
C SER A 88 -0.54 -6.64 -3.52
N VAL A 89 -1.21 -5.97 -2.58
CA VAL A 89 -2.65 -6.14 -2.33
C VAL A 89 -3.46 -5.31 -3.31
N CYS A 90 -4.76 -5.55 -3.40
CA CYS A 90 -5.68 -4.72 -4.16
C CYS A 90 -6.50 -3.82 -3.20
N PRO A 91 -6.60 -2.50 -3.50
CA PRO A 91 -5.80 -1.71 -4.45
C PRO A 91 -4.32 -1.67 -4.10
N SER A 92 -3.45 -1.53 -5.11
CA SER A 92 -2.00 -1.41 -4.95
C SER A 92 -1.60 0.01 -4.51
N THR A 93 -1.88 0.33 -3.26
CA THR A 93 -1.73 1.68 -2.70
C THR A 93 -1.24 1.63 -1.26
N THR A 94 -0.51 2.68 -0.85
CA THR A 94 0.06 2.84 0.48
C THR A 94 -0.95 2.55 1.60
N ALA A 95 -2.17 3.11 1.52
CA ALA A 95 -3.17 2.93 2.57
C ALA A 95 -3.55 1.45 2.77
N SER A 96 -3.70 0.70 1.68
CA SER A 96 -4.04 -0.73 1.73
C SER A 96 -2.84 -1.59 2.11
N ALA A 97 -1.72 -1.38 1.44
CA ALA A 97 -0.55 -2.26 1.55
C ALA A 97 0.24 -2.04 2.84
N VAL A 98 0.49 -0.78 3.25
CA VAL A 98 1.18 -0.49 4.53
C VAL A 98 0.32 -0.96 5.70
N THR A 99 -1.01 -0.77 5.66
CA THR A 99 -1.89 -1.30 6.71
C THR A 99 -1.83 -2.84 6.76
N THR A 100 -1.77 -3.51 5.61
CA THR A 100 -1.54 -4.97 5.56
C THR A 100 -0.21 -5.35 6.20
N LEU A 101 0.88 -4.63 5.89
CA LEU A 101 2.21 -4.86 6.48
C LEU A 101 2.29 -4.54 7.98
N MET A 102 1.41 -3.69 8.50
CA MET A 102 1.35 -3.37 9.94
C MET A 102 0.40 -4.28 10.73
N THR A 103 -0.57 -4.90 10.07
CA THR A 103 -1.61 -5.70 10.75
C THR A 103 -1.51 -7.20 10.48
N GLY A 104 -0.88 -7.59 9.37
CA GLY A 104 -0.83 -8.98 8.91
C GLY A 104 -2.18 -9.52 8.42
N VAL A 105 -3.13 -8.64 8.04
CA VAL A 105 -4.42 -9.01 7.45
C VAL A 105 -4.67 -8.23 6.16
N PRO A 106 -5.49 -8.76 5.23
CA PRO A 106 -5.69 -8.13 3.92
C PRO A 106 -6.69 -6.95 3.97
N PRO A 107 -6.79 -6.14 2.90
CA PRO A 107 -7.69 -5.00 2.79
C PRO A 107 -9.16 -5.32 3.10
N ALA A 108 -9.65 -6.51 2.72
CA ALA A 108 -11.00 -6.93 3.09
C ALA A 108 -11.25 -6.88 4.60
N VAL A 109 -10.26 -7.24 5.41
CA VAL A 109 -10.38 -7.37 6.87
C VAL A 109 -10.12 -6.05 7.58
N HIS A 110 -9.02 -5.34 7.25
CA HIS A 110 -8.74 -4.04 7.90
C HIS A 110 -9.59 -2.90 7.34
N GLY A 111 -10.16 -3.05 6.15
CA GLY A 111 -11.14 -2.15 5.56
C GLY A 111 -10.59 -0.86 4.94
N LEU A 112 -9.27 -0.66 4.85
CA LEU A 112 -8.67 0.47 4.16
C LEU A 112 -8.36 0.06 2.71
N ASN A 113 -9.19 0.53 1.77
CA ASN A 113 -9.18 0.13 0.37
C ASN A 113 -8.92 1.29 -0.59
N GLY A 114 -8.08 2.25 -0.18
CA GLY A 114 -7.67 3.38 -1.01
C GLY A 114 -7.13 4.54 -0.18
N TRP A 115 -6.50 5.50 -0.84
CA TRP A 115 -6.09 6.77 -0.22
C TRP A 115 -7.29 7.54 0.32
N PHE A 116 -8.40 7.52 -0.43
CA PHE A 116 -9.69 7.99 0.04
C PHE A 116 -10.65 6.82 0.26
N ILE A 117 -11.41 6.85 1.35
CA ILE A 117 -12.50 5.91 1.61
C ILE A 117 -13.79 6.67 1.94
N HIS A 118 -14.95 6.11 1.61
CA HIS A 118 -16.23 6.65 2.03
C HIS A 118 -16.67 6.02 3.35
N ASP A 119 -16.90 6.86 4.38
CA ASP A 119 -17.46 6.40 5.65
C ASP A 119 -18.35 7.52 6.22
N HIS A 120 -19.68 7.34 6.15
CA HIS A 120 -20.63 8.36 6.57
C HIS A 120 -20.50 8.75 8.05
N ARG A 121 -19.97 7.88 8.91
CA ARG A 121 -19.73 8.18 10.34
C ARG A 121 -18.70 9.30 10.54
N PHE A 122 -17.92 9.59 9.53
CA PHE A 122 -16.84 10.59 9.55
C PHE A 122 -17.07 11.71 8.55
N GLY A 123 -18.31 11.86 8.05
CA GLY A 123 -18.70 12.97 7.18
C GLY A 123 -18.56 12.69 5.67
N GLY A 124 -18.40 11.43 5.25
CA GLY A 124 -18.34 11.05 3.83
C GLY A 124 -16.96 10.58 3.40
N VAL A 125 -16.34 11.24 2.40
CA VAL A 125 -15.03 10.84 1.88
C VAL A 125 -13.91 11.37 2.75
N ILE A 126 -13.04 10.48 3.20
CA ILE A 126 -11.93 10.77 4.12
C ILE A 126 -10.62 10.15 3.63
N ALA A 127 -9.50 10.77 3.98
CA ALA A 127 -8.16 10.20 3.87
C ALA A 127 -7.79 9.52 5.20
N PRO A 128 -7.72 8.19 5.26
CA PRO A 128 -7.56 7.45 6.52
C PRO A 128 -6.17 7.59 7.15
N LEU A 129 -5.11 7.80 6.38
CA LEU A 129 -3.76 7.93 6.91
C LEU A 129 -3.54 9.28 7.62
N PRO A 130 -3.81 10.43 6.99
CA PRO A 130 -3.72 11.73 7.66
C PRO A 130 -4.92 11.99 8.59
N LEU A 131 -5.98 11.17 8.57
CA LEU A 131 -7.22 11.34 9.35
C LEU A 131 -7.90 12.68 9.08
N MET A 132 -8.15 12.97 7.81
CA MET A 132 -8.78 14.19 7.34
C MET A 132 -9.98 13.89 6.45
N GLN A 133 -10.97 14.76 6.44
CA GLN A 133 -11.97 14.76 5.37
C GLN A 133 -11.31 15.18 4.05
N ARG A 134 -11.75 14.64 2.93
CA ARG A 134 -11.32 15.13 1.63
C ARG A 134 -11.76 16.59 1.50
N CYS A 135 -10.78 17.50 1.38
CA CYS A 135 -10.98 18.96 1.37
C CYS A 135 -11.68 19.52 2.62
N GLY A 136 -11.45 18.91 3.75
CA GLY A 136 -12.05 19.33 5.01
C GLY A 136 -11.10 19.25 6.20
N PRO A 137 -11.63 19.46 7.40
CA PRO A 137 -10.85 19.47 8.63
C PRO A 137 -10.33 18.09 9.01
N ALA A 138 -9.38 18.06 9.94
CA ALA A 138 -8.96 16.84 10.61
C ALA A 138 -10.14 16.16 11.30
N LEU A 139 -10.14 14.82 11.29
CA LEU A 139 -11.19 14.04 11.91
C LEU A 139 -11.02 14.03 13.44
N GLU A 140 -12.03 14.53 14.13
CA GLU A 140 -12.11 14.51 15.58
C GLU A 140 -13.29 13.66 16.03
N ALA A 141 -13.05 12.40 16.32
CA ALA A 141 -14.06 11.49 16.81
C ALA A 141 -13.52 10.63 17.96
N PHE A 142 -14.37 10.35 18.94
CA PHE A 142 -14.05 9.42 20.00
C PHE A 142 -13.77 8.03 19.43
N ARG A 143 -12.65 7.45 19.83
CA ARG A 143 -12.18 6.12 19.36
C ARG A 143 -12.18 6.01 17.82
N LEU A 144 -11.72 7.08 17.14
CA LEU A 144 -11.71 7.17 15.68
C LEU A 144 -11.06 5.95 15.03
N LEU A 145 -9.79 5.67 15.37
CA LEU A 145 -9.04 4.57 14.74
C LEU A 145 -9.60 3.18 15.03
N PRO A 146 -10.00 2.82 16.27
CA PRO A 146 -10.70 1.55 16.50
C PRO A 146 -12.02 1.39 15.75
N ARG A 147 -12.66 2.50 15.35
CA ARG A 147 -13.88 2.48 14.52
C ARG A 147 -13.57 2.44 13.03
N LEU A 148 -12.46 3.05 12.62
CA LEU A 148 -12.01 3.12 11.24
C LEU A 148 -11.33 1.82 10.78
N CYS A 149 -10.41 1.32 11.60
CA CYS A 149 -9.65 0.08 11.41
C CYS A 149 -9.61 -0.68 12.74
N PRO A 150 -10.55 -1.59 13.00
CA PRO A 150 -10.66 -2.30 14.28
C PRO A 150 -9.57 -3.35 14.48
N THR A 151 -8.85 -3.71 13.43
CA THR A 151 -7.80 -4.72 13.48
C THR A 151 -6.61 -4.21 14.30
N PRO A 152 -6.15 -4.94 15.33
CA PRO A 152 -4.94 -4.56 16.06
C PRO A 152 -3.70 -4.71 15.17
N PRO A 153 -2.66 -3.90 15.37
CA PRO A 153 -1.39 -4.11 14.70
C PRO A 153 -0.78 -5.46 15.09
N MET A 154 0.01 -6.06 14.20
CA MET A 154 0.66 -7.34 14.46
C MET A 154 1.73 -7.26 15.57
N PHE A 155 2.12 -6.06 15.95
CA PHE A 155 3.09 -5.81 17.03
C PHE A 155 2.48 -5.91 18.42
N HIS A 156 1.15 -5.83 18.53
CA HIS A 156 0.43 -5.85 19.80
C HIS A 156 0.49 -7.26 20.42
N HIS A 157 1.05 -7.34 21.62
CA HIS A 157 1.31 -8.61 22.32
C HIS A 157 2.27 -9.57 21.59
N ALA A 158 3.15 -9.05 20.72
CA ALA A 158 4.19 -9.85 20.10
C ALA A 158 5.13 -10.48 21.15
N CYS A 159 5.57 -11.72 20.91
CA CYS A 159 6.52 -12.42 21.77
C CYS A 159 7.96 -11.93 21.55
N ARG A 160 8.23 -11.28 20.42
CA ARG A 160 9.53 -10.71 20.05
C ARG A 160 9.47 -9.18 20.08
N PRO A 161 10.55 -8.49 20.48
CA PRO A 161 10.60 -7.03 20.44
C PRO A 161 10.41 -6.49 19.01
N VAL A 162 9.79 -5.32 18.90
CA VAL A 162 9.58 -4.64 17.62
C VAL A 162 9.98 -3.19 17.71
N ASN A 163 10.75 -2.71 16.74
CA ASN A 163 11.10 -1.31 16.54
C ASN A 163 10.56 -0.83 15.18
N LEU A 164 9.86 0.31 15.17
CA LEU A 164 9.43 0.99 13.96
C LEU A 164 10.36 2.16 13.67
N VAL A 165 11.06 2.13 12.55
CA VAL A 165 11.86 3.26 12.07
C VAL A 165 11.02 4.01 11.03
N SER A 166 10.58 5.22 11.37
CA SER A 166 9.58 5.98 10.62
C SER A 166 9.99 7.44 10.43
N PRO A 167 9.62 8.10 9.30
CA PRO A 167 9.89 9.52 9.11
C PRO A 167 9.34 10.36 10.28
N ALA A 168 10.13 11.33 10.74
CA ALA A 168 9.84 12.10 11.96
C ALA A 168 8.52 12.89 11.90
N ASP A 169 8.11 13.30 10.69
CA ASP A 169 6.87 14.05 10.44
C ASP A 169 5.60 13.20 10.63
N ILE A 170 5.68 11.89 10.39
CA ILE A 170 4.54 10.97 10.54
C ILE A 170 4.69 9.96 11.68
N ALA A 171 5.90 9.80 12.24
CA ALA A 171 6.20 8.80 13.29
C ALA A 171 5.23 8.82 14.46
N PHE A 172 4.81 10.01 14.88
CA PHE A 172 3.91 10.21 16.00
C PHE A 172 2.51 10.70 15.60
N SER A 173 2.13 10.56 14.32
CA SER A 173 0.77 10.81 13.89
C SER A 173 -0.22 9.89 14.65
N ARG A 174 -1.50 10.25 14.68
CA ARG A 174 -2.52 9.42 15.34
C ARG A 174 -2.62 8.03 14.71
N PHE A 175 -2.48 7.94 13.37
CA PHE A 175 -2.46 6.67 12.65
C PHE A 175 -1.24 5.84 13.03
N SER A 176 -0.04 6.42 12.98
CA SER A 176 1.21 5.71 13.32
C SER A 176 1.21 5.21 14.75
N ARG A 177 0.84 6.06 15.73
CA ARG A 177 0.75 5.63 17.14
C ARG A 177 -0.25 4.49 17.37
N HIS A 178 -1.36 4.49 16.64
CA HIS A 178 -2.34 3.41 16.74
C HIS A 178 -1.78 2.08 16.24
N HIS A 179 -1.12 2.10 15.09
CA HIS A 179 -0.57 0.91 14.45
C HIS A 179 0.81 0.50 15.00
N ALA A 180 1.45 1.36 15.79
CA ALA A 180 2.71 1.05 16.48
C ALA A 180 2.52 0.46 17.89
N ARG A 181 1.29 0.20 18.33
CA ARG A 181 1.05 -0.37 19.67
C ARG A 181 1.77 -1.70 19.83
N GLY A 182 2.62 -1.81 20.86
CA GLY A 182 3.47 -2.96 21.12
C GLY A 182 4.87 -2.83 20.53
N ALA A 183 5.17 -1.76 19.81
CA ALA A 183 6.48 -1.48 19.23
C ALA A 183 7.07 -0.17 19.80
N HIS A 184 8.38 -0.06 19.79
CA HIS A 184 9.10 1.20 19.99
C HIS A 184 9.13 1.97 18.66
N ILE A 185 8.94 3.29 18.69
CA ILE A 185 9.03 4.15 17.52
C ILE A 185 10.35 4.93 17.55
N GLU A 186 11.17 4.74 16.54
CA GLU A 186 12.39 5.48 16.29
C GLU A 186 12.19 6.42 15.09
N PRO A 187 12.08 7.74 15.31
CA PRO A 187 11.91 8.71 14.23
C PRO A 187 13.23 9.02 13.55
N TYR A 188 13.20 9.29 12.24
CA TYR A 188 14.39 9.68 11.48
C TYR A 188 14.13 10.88 10.55
N LYS A 189 15.21 11.57 10.13
CA LYS A 189 15.19 12.66 9.16
C LYS A 189 16.19 12.41 8.04
N GLY A 190 15.68 12.08 6.84
CA GLY A 190 16.53 11.82 5.68
C GLY A 190 17.22 10.46 5.69
N LEU A 191 17.83 10.10 4.56
CA LEU A 191 18.31 8.74 4.30
C LEU A 191 19.50 8.32 5.15
N GLU A 192 20.39 9.26 5.51
CA GLU A 192 21.57 8.93 6.32
C GLU A 192 21.16 8.58 7.76
N ASP A 193 20.29 9.39 8.34
CA ASP A 193 19.71 9.16 9.66
C ASP A 193 18.86 7.88 9.70
N PHE A 194 18.12 7.61 8.61
CA PHE A 194 17.38 6.35 8.44
C PHE A 194 18.29 5.12 8.57
N GLY A 195 19.43 5.14 7.87
CA GLY A 195 20.40 4.05 7.97
C GLY A 195 21.04 3.92 9.37
N ALA A 196 21.36 5.05 10.01
CA ALA A 196 21.88 5.07 11.37
C ALA A 196 20.87 4.54 12.39
N ALA A 197 19.60 4.94 12.27
CA ALA A 197 18.52 4.46 13.12
C ALA A 197 18.33 2.94 12.99
N ILE A 198 18.34 2.39 11.78
CA ILE A 198 18.26 0.93 11.56
C ILE A 198 19.39 0.19 12.26
N VAL A 199 20.64 0.67 12.12
CA VAL A 199 21.81 0.05 12.77
C VAL A 199 21.70 0.13 14.30
N ALA A 200 21.32 1.29 14.84
CA ALA A 200 21.11 1.47 16.27
C ALA A 200 20.04 0.53 16.84
N MET A 201 18.92 0.36 16.11
CA MET A 201 17.86 -0.57 16.52
C MET A 201 18.32 -2.04 16.41
N ALA A 202 19.16 -2.38 15.42
CA ALA A 202 19.75 -3.70 15.32
C ALA A 202 20.71 -3.99 16.50
N ASP A 203 21.47 -2.99 16.93
CA ASP A 203 22.33 -3.09 18.13
C ASP A 203 21.47 -3.29 19.40
N ALA A 204 20.37 -2.56 19.53
CA ALA A 204 19.46 -2.70 20.67
C ALA A 204 18.78 -4.08 20.73
N LEU A 205 18.61 -4.77 19.61
CA LEU A 205 18.04 -6.11 19.51
C LEU A 205 19.09 -7.23 19.53
N ALA A 206 20.38 -6.90 19.61
CA ALA A 206 21.44 -7.89 19.66
C ALA A 206 21.28 -8.83 20.85
N GLY A 207 21.20 -10.13 20.58
CA GLY A 207 21.02 -11.17 21.60
C GLY A 207 19.59 -11.49 21.99
N SER A 208 18.64 -10.56 21.88
CA SER A 208 17.19 -10.83 22.05
C SER A 208 16.48 -11.25 20.76
N GLY A 209 17.02 -10.82 19.63
CA GLY A 209 16.31 -10.88 18.35
C GLY A 209 15.11 -9.92 18.30
N GLY A 210 14.41 -9.91 17.18
CA GLY A 210 13.20 -9.10 17.00
C GLY A 210 13.06 -8.53 15.60
N LEU A 211 12.04 -7.69 15.42
CA LEU A 211 11.71 -7.06 14.14
C LEU A 211 12.08 -5.57 14.16
N ILE A 212 12.72 -5.12 13.08
CA ILE A 212 12.81 -3.70 12.72
C ILE A 212 11.94 -3.51 11.48
N HIS A 213 10.82 -2.79 11.64
CA HIS A 213 9.94 -2.38 10.56
C HIS A 213 10.32 -0.97 10.15
N ALA A 214 11.01 -0.83 9.04
CA ALA A 214 11.59 0.43 8.56
C ALA A 214 10.91 0.89 7.27
N TYR A 215 10.38 2.11 7.25
CA TYR A 215 9.60 2.65 6.13
C TYR A 215 10.24 3.91 5.55
N TYR A 216 10.43 3.93 4.22
CA TYR A 216 11.06 5.03 3.48
C TYR A 216 10.15 5.52 2.34
N PRO A 217 9.48 6.69 2.47
CA PRO A 217 8.47 7.18 1.53
C PRO A 217 9.01 8.05 0.39
N THR A 218 10.30 8.43 0.40
CA THR A 218 10.80 9.48 -0.51
C THR A 218 10.76 9.06 -1.98
N PHE A 219 10.90 7.78 -2.30
CA PHE A 219 10.86 7.31 -3.68
C PHE A 219 9.45 7.48 -4.26
N ASP A 220 8.42 7.16 -3.49
CA ASP A 220 7.02 7.39 -3.82
C ASP A 220 6.73 8.88 -4.09
N ALA A 221 7.08 9.75 -3.16
CA ALA A 221 6.85 11.19 -3.29
C ALA A 221 7.51 11.80 -4.55
N LEU A 222 8.73 11.36 -4.87
CA LEU A 222 9.43 11.78 -6.09
C LEU A 222 8.76 11.21 -7.34
N SER A 223 8.30 9.96 -7.31
CA SER A 223 7.61 9.31 -8.42
C SER A 223 6.29 10.00 -8.73
N HIS A 224 5.52 10.39 -7.73
CA HIS A 224 4.32 11.19 -7.94
C HIS A 224 4.61 12.54 -8.63
N THR A 225 5.66 13.22 -8.19
CA THR A 225 5.98 14.57 -8.65
C THR A 225 6.63 14.59 -10.03
N TYR A 226 7.58 13.70 -10.29
CA TYR A 226 8.45 13.75 -11.48
C TYR A 226 8.23 12.57 -12.44
N GLY A 227 7.46 11.56 -12.04
CA GLY A 227 7.30 10.30 -12.75
C GLY A 227 8.27 9.23 -12.22
N CYS A 228 7.84 7.98 -12.26
CA CYS A 228 8.62 6.86 -11.71
C CYS A 228 9.89 6.55 -12.54
N ARG A 229 9.98 7.03 -13.78
CA ARG A 229 11.16 6.88 -14.65
C ARG A 229 12.01 8.15 -14.75
N SER A 230 11.77 9.13 -13.89
CA SER A 230 12.51 10.39 -13.86
C SER A 230 13.95 10.23 -13.36
N ALA A 231 14.77 11.24 -13.65
CA ALA A 231 16.14 11.30 -13.12
C ALA A 231 16.15 11.37 -11.59
N GLU A 232 15.16 12.07 -10.99
CA GLU A 232 14.98 12.23 -9.56
C GLU A 232 14.70 10.88 -8.87
N ALA A 233 13.79 10.07 -9.43
CA ALA A 233 13.51 8.72 -8.96
C ALA A 233 14.77 7.83 -9.09
N GLY A 234 15.49 7.91 -10.20
CA GLY A 234 16.73 7.19 -10.43
C GLY A 234 17.83 7.54 -9.42
N VAL A 235 18.00 8.83 -9.10
CA VAL A 235 18.96 9.30 -8.08
C VAL A 235 18.55 8.82 -6.69
N CYS A 236 17.26 8.90 -6.35
CA CYS A 236 16.75 8.39 -5.08
C CYS A 236 17.03 6.89 -4.95
N PHE A 237 16.69 6.11 -5.96
CA PHE A 237 16.98 4.67 -6.00
C PHE A 237 18.47 4.35 -5.79
N ALA A 238 19.36 5.03 -6.52
CA ALA A 238 20.80 4.82 -6.39
C ALA A 238 21.32 5.10 -4.97
N ARG A 239 20.71 6.04 -4.24
CA ARG A 239 21.02 6.31 -2.84
C ARG A 239 20.50 5.21 -1.91
N VAL A 240 19.31 4.67 -2.17
CA VAL A 240 18.75 3.54 -1.41
C VAL A 240 19.58 2.27 -1.65
N ASP A 241 20.02 2.02 -2.89
CA ASP A 241 20.91 0.90 -3.21
C ASP A 241 22.25 0.98 -2.46
N LYS A 242 22.84 2.17 -2.41
CA LYS A 242 24.04 2.42 -1.60
C LYS A 242 23.79 2.22 -0.10
N LEU A 243 22.63 2.62 0.39
CA LEU A 243 22.24 2.37 1.79
C LEU A 243 22.15 0.86 2.07
N PHE A 244 21.53 0.08 1.18
CA PHE A 244 21.45 -1.37 1.32
C PHE A 244 22.83 -2.02 1.45
N VAL A 245 23.80 -1.64 0.61
CA VAL A 245 25.19 -2.13 0.70
C VAL A 245 25.85 -1.70 2.02
N ARG A 246 25.62 -0.47 2.48
CA ARG A 246 26.16 0.01 3.76
C ARG A 246 25.59 -0.75 4.95
N LEU A 247 24.28 -1.03 4.95
CA LEU A 247 23.64 -1.83 6.01
C LEU A 247 24.22 -3.25 6.07
N GLN A 248 24.42 -3.91 4.92
CA GLN A 248 25.06 -5.23 4.90
C GLN A 248 26.45 -5.20 5.53
N ARG A 249 27.27 -4.18 5.23
CA ARG A 249 28.61 -4.03 5.80
C ARG A 249 28.59 -3.70 7.30
N ALA A 250 27.72 -2.78 7.71
CA ALA A 250 27.62 -2.37 9.12
C ALA A 250 27.12 -3.49 10.04
N LEU A 251 26.31 -4.41 9.49
CA LEU A 251 25.70 -5.52 10.23
C LEU A 251 26.43 -6.87 10.00
N ALA A 252 27.55 -6.85 9.26
CA ALA A 252 28.30 -8.07 8.93
C ALA A 252 28.73 -8.85 10.18
N GLY A 253 28.57 -10.18 10.13
CA GLY A 253 28.91 -11.10 11.23
C GLY A 253 27.85 -11.17 12.34
N ARG A 254 26.70 -10.52 12.17
CA ARG A 254 25.55 -10.59 13.09
C ARG A 254 24.47 -11.53 12.55
N ASP A 255 23.64 -12.08 13.43
CA ASP A 255 22.48 -12.86 12.99
C ASP A 255 21.33 -11.95 12.55
N VAL A 256 21.51 -11.26 11.42
CA VAL A 256 20.54 -10.31 10.84
C VAL A 256 20.04 -10.81 9.49
N ARG A 257 18.75 -10.60 9.24
CA ARG A 257 18.10 -10.82 7.95
C ARG A 257 17.53 -9.49 7.47
N ILE A 258 18.00 -9.00 6.34
CA ILE A 258 17.48 -7.79 5.70
C ILE A 258 16.54 -8.21 4.59
N LEU A 259 15.26 -7.95 4.79
CA LEU A 259 14.19 -8.11 3.80
C LEU A 259 13.86 -6.73 3.26
N VAL A 260 14.03 -6.51 1.96
CA VAL A 260 13.60 -5.26 1.32
C VAL A 260 12.43 -5.57 0.41
N THR A 261 11.39 -4.76 0.49
CA THR A 261 10.20 -4.84 -0.37
C THR A 261 9.64 -3.44 -0.60
N ALA A 262 8.58 -3.36 -1.38
CA ALA A 262 7.72 -2.19 -1.51
C ALA A 262 6.29 -2.56 -1.16
N ASP A 263 5.46 -1.57 -0.97
CA ASP A 263 4.02 -1.72 -0.79
C ASP A 263 3.28 -1.79 -2.13
N HIS A 264 3.75 -1.07 -3.15
CA HIS A 264 3.29 -1.11 -4.54
C HIS A 264 4.40 -0.67 -5.49
N GLY A 265 4.12 -0.72 -6.77
CA GLY A 265 4.92 -0.10 -7.82
C GLY A 265 4.21 1.13 -8.40
N PHE A 266 4.67 1.61 -9.56
CA PHE A 266 4.21 2.83 -10.19
C PHE A 266 4.04 2.69 -11.70
N THR A 267 3.10 3.45 -12.25
CA THR A 267 3.00 3.74 -13.67
C THR A 267 2.90 5.24 -13.90
N ASP A 268 3.49 5.74 -15.00
CA ASP A 268 3.32 7.15 -15.37
C ASP A 268 2.03 7.32 -16.17
N ALA A 269 1.24 8.34 -15.83
CA ALA A 269 0.00 8.70 -16.51
C ALA A 269 0.17 9.97 -17.34
N ALA A 270 -0.19 9.90 -18.62
CA ALA A 270 -0.21 11.09 -19.45
C ALA A 270 -1.47 11.94 -19.13
N PRO A 271 -1.36 13.27 -19.09
CA PRO A 271 -2.53 14.14 -18.87
C PRO A 271 -3.67 13.92 -19.88
N SER A 272 -3.34 13.52 -21.12
CA SER A 272 -4.31 13.19 -22.17
C SER A 272 -5.07 11.88 -21.93
N ARG A 273 -4.66 11.07 -20.97
CA ARG A 273 -5.31 9.80 -20.56
C ARG A 273 -5.96 9.92 -19.18
N CYS A 274 -6.64 11.02 -18.96
CA CYS A 274 -7.40 11.28 -17.75
C CYS A 274 -8.89 11.38 -18.09
N VAL A 275 -9.72 10.61 -17.39
CA VAL A 275 -11.16 10.80 -17.39
C VAL A 275 -11.44 11.87 -16.34
N ASP A 276 -11.77 13.06 -16.80
CA ASP A 276 -12.04 14.22 -15.94
C ASP A 276 -13.56 14.38 -15.75
N ILE A 277 -14.02 14.19 -14.51
CA ILE A 277 -15.41 14.40 -14.12
C ILE A 277 -15.57 15.87 -13.69
N ALA A 278 -15.90 16.72 -14.67
CA ALA A 278 -16.18 18.13 -14.39
C ALA A 278 -17.37 18.30 -13.41
N PRO A 279 -17.35 19.28 -12.50
CA PRO A 279 -18.37 19.46 -11.47
C PRO A 279 -19.80 19.56 -11.97
N GLU A 280 -19.98 20.18 -13.16
CA GLU A 280 -21.30 20.40 -13.78
C GLU A 280 -21.71 19.31 -14.78
N SER A 281 -20.90 18.26 -14.91
CA SER A 281 -21.19 17.16 -15.85
C SER A 281 -22.41 16.34 -15.40
N GLU A 282 -23.01 15.63 -16.36
CA GLU A 282 -24.15 14.73 -16.06
C GLU A 282 -23.77 13.66 -15.05
N VAL A 283 -22.60 13.04 -15.22
CA VAL A 283 -22.12 11.99 -14.29
C VAL A 283 -21.87 12.54 -12.89
N ALA A 284 -21.37 13.78 -12.74
CA ALA A 284 -21.23 14.40 -11.41
C ALA A 284 -22.56 14.54 -10.68
N ARG A 285 -23.65 14.79 -11.40
CA ARG A 285 -25.01 14.86 -10.81
C ARG A 285 -25.54 13.50 -10.38
N MET A 286 -25.06 12.41 -11.00
CA MET A 286 -25.41 11.03 -10.60
C MET A 286 -24.71 10.60 -9.32
N LEU A 287 -23.59 11.24 -8.95
CA LEU A 287 -22.81 10.89 -7.78
C LEU A 287 -23.47 11.44 -6.49
N ALA A 288 -23.54 10.60 -5.46
CA ALA A 288 -23.99 10.98 -4.12
C ALA A 288 -22.85 11.47 -3.22
N ALA A 289 -21.61 11.22 -3.61
CA ALA A 289 -20.39 11.63 -2.94
C ALA A 289 -19.27 11.81 -3.99
N PRO A 290 -18.21 12.58 -3.69
CA PRO A 290 -17.00 12.59 -4.50
C PRO A 290 -16.45 11.18 -4.71
N LEU A 291 -15.65 10.96 -5.76
CA LEU A 291 -14.94 9.71 -5.96
C LEU A 291 -14.03 9.41 -4.76
N PHE A 292 -13.82 8.14 -4.50
CA PHE A 292 -12.90 7.65 -3.48
C PHE A 292 -12.14 6.43 -4.01
N GLY A 293 -11.19 5.89 -3.25
CA GLY A 293 -10.21 4.93 -3.74
C GLY A 293 -8.98 5.64 -4.27
N GLU A 294 -8.58 5.32 -5.49
CA GLU A 294 -7.39 5.79 -6.17
C GLU A 294 -7.72 6.28 -7.59
N ARG A 295 -6.81 7.07 -8.19
CA ARG A 295 -6.97 7.51 -9.60
C ARG A 295 -6.95 6.36 -10.60
N ARG A 296 -6.41 5.21 -10.21
CA ARG A 296 -6.26 4.01 -11.04
C ARG A 296 -7.32 2.94 -10.73
N LEU A 297 -7.89 2.97 -9.53
CA LEU A 297 -9.02 2.16 -9.10
C LEU A 297 -9.91 3.04 -8.23
N ALA A 298 -10.86 3.70 -8.85
CA ALA A 298 -11.77 4.58 -8.16
C ALA A 298 -13.06 3.85 -7.78
N PHE A 299 -13.63 4.28 -6.68
CA PHE A 299 -14.96 3.86 -6.25
C PHE A 299 -15.92 5.04 -6.34
N CYS A 300 -17.17 4.76 -6.67
CA CYS A 300 -18.20 5.78 -6.68
C CYS A 300 -19.48 5.33 -5.96
N LYS A 301 -20.17 6.30 -5.40
CA LYS A 301 -21.48 6.12 -4.78
C LYS A 301 -22.51 6.89 -5.58
N LEU A 302 -23.47 6.19 -6.13
CA LEU A 302 -24.53 6.79 -6.92
C LEU A 302 -25.68 7.29 -6.04
N ARG A 303 -26.39 8.28 -6.54
CA ARG A 303 -27.72 8.64 -6.05
C ARG A 303 -28.70 7.54 -6.40
N GLN A 304 -29.71 7.37 -5.58
CA GLN A 304 -30.76 6.37 -5.81
C GLN A 304 -31.44 6.63 -7.17
N GLY A 305 -31.53 5.59 -7.98
CA GLY A 305 -32.18 5.61 -9.30
C GLY A 305 -31.31 6.11 -10.44
N ALA A 306 -30.02 6.40 -10.18
CA ALA A 306 -29.08 6.86 -11.20
C ALA A 306 -28.31 5.69 -11.89
N GLU A 307 -28.60 4.45 -11.52
CA GLU A 307 -27.82 3.28 -11.94
C GLU A 307 -27.85 3.09 -13.46
N ALA A 308 -29.03 3.16 -14.09
CA ALA A 308 -29.18 2.96 -15.53
C ALA A 308 -28.50 4.07 -16.36
N ASP A 309 -28.62 5.32 -15.91
CA ASP A 309 -28.01 6.47 -16.57
C ASP A 309 -26.48 6.40 -16.44
N PHE A 310 -25.98 5.99 -15.26
CA PHE A 310 -24.55 5.80 -15.03
C PHE A 310 -23.98 4.67 -15.91
N GLU A 311 -24.69 3.54 -16.04
CA GLU A 311 -24.26 2.43 -16.89
C GLU A 311 -24.22 2.86 -18.36
N ALA A 312 -25.19 3.63 -18.83
CA ALA A 312 -25.23 4.18 -20.18
C ALA A 312 -24.04 5.15 -20.41
N TRP A 313 -23.78 6.05 -19.45
CA TRP A 313 -22.63 6.95 -19.50
C TRP A 313 -21.31 6.15 -19.51
N ALA A 314 -21.17 5.16 -18.61
CA ALA A 314 -19.95 4.36 -18.51
C ALA A 314 -19.66 3.56 -19.79
N ALA A 315 -20.70 3.02 -20.43
CA ALA A 315 -20.57 2.27 -21.68
C ALA A 315 -20.01 3.13 -22.83
N VAL A 316 -20.24 4.44 -22.81
CA VAL A 316 -19.73 5.38 -23.83
C VAL A 316 -18.42 6.01 -23.40
N GLU A 317 -18.39 6.66 -22.24
CA GLU A 317 -17.27 7.50 -21.83
C GLU A 317 -16.09 6.73 -21.26
N LEU A 318 -16.34 5.53 -20.68
CA LEU A 318 -15.28 4.66 -20.16
C LEU A 318 -14.83 3.60 -21.18
N ALA A 319 -15.41 3.53 -22.36
CA ALA A 319 -15.03 2.56 -23.40
C ALA A 319 -13.52 2.67 -23.73
N GLY A 320 -12.77 1.56 -23.51
CA GLY A 320 -11.30 1.51 -23.70
C GLY A 320 -10.48 2.34 -22.71
N LYS A 321 -11.10 2.89 -21.68
CA LYS A 321 -10.45 3.70 -20.64
C LYS A 321 -10.55 3.06 -19.24
N ALA A 322 -11.66 2.40 -18.96
CA ALA A 322 -11.90 1.71 -17.70
C ALA A 322 -12.94 0.60 -17.83
N VAL A 323 -12.90 -0.33 -16.91
CA VAL A 323 -13.97 -1.32 -16.66
C VAL A 323 -14.77 -0.85 -15.45
N ALA A 324 -16.06 -0.61 -15.63
CA ALA A 324 -16.99 -0.33 -14.55
C ALA A 324 -17.58 -1.64 -14.02
N VAL A 325 -17.44 -1.90 -12.72
CA VAL A 325 -17.90 -3.12 -12.06
C VAL A 325 -18.80 -2.73 -10.91
N THR A 326 -19.96 -3.39 -10.76
CA THR A 326 -20.82 -3.13 -9.59
C THR A 326 -20.04 -3.41 -8.29
N GLY A 327 -20.32 -2.61 -7.26
CA GLY A 327 -19.65 -2.78 -5.97
C GLY A 327 -19.88 -4.16 -5.35
N GLU A 328 -21.01 -4.79 -5.65
CA GLU A 328 -21.30 -6.16 -5.21
C GLU A 328 -20.43 -7.20 -5.93
N ALA A 329 -20.30 -7.12 -7.25
CA ALA A 329 -19.43 -8.01 -8.02
C ALA A 329 -17.96 -7.82 -7.63
N PHE A 330 -17.52 -6.57 -7.43
CA PHE A 330 -16.17 -6.28 -6.96
C PHE A 330 -15.90 -6.87 -5.57
N LEU A 331 -16.84 -6.72 -4.64
CA LEU A 331 -16.71 -7.31 -3.30
C LEU A 331 -16.68 -8.86 -3.35
N ALA A 332 -17.53 -9.46 -4.18
CA ALA A 332 -17.63 -10.92 -4.33
C ALA A 332 -16.41 -11.53 -5.01
N SER A 333 -15.66 -10.75 -5.82
CA SER A 333 -14.50 -11.25 -6.59
C SER A 333 -13.35 -11.76 -5.72
N GLY A 334 -13.28 -11.37 -4.44
CA GLY A 334 -12.16 -11.70 -3.57
C GLY A 334 -10.90 -10.84 -3.80
N LEU A 335 -10.93 -9.85 -4.69
CA LEU A 335 -9.77 -8.98 -4.99
C LEU A 335 -9.21 -8.25 -3.77
N LEU A 336 -10.03 -8.00 -2.75
CA LEU A 336 -9.59 -7.34 -1.50
C LEU A 336 -9.00 -8.32 -0.47
N GLY A 337 -8.96 -9.62 -0.79
CA GLY A 337 -8.35 -10.68 0.02
C GLY A 337 -9.32 -11.45 0.91
N PRO A 338 -8.80 -12.51 1.55
CA PRO A 338 -9.57 -13.44 2.34
C PRO A 338 -9.93 -12.91 3.74
N GLY A 339 -10.86 -13.59 4.38
CA GLY A 339 -11.25 -13.37 5.78
C GLY A 339 -12.63 -12.76 5.93
N VAL A 340 -13.00 -12.44 7.18
CA VAL A 340 -14.27 -11.79 7.47
C VAL A 340 -14.19 -10.32 7.06
N PRO A 341 -15.01 -9.87 6.10
CA PRO A 341 -14.91 -8.49 5.62
C PRO A 341 -15.18 -7.47 6.73
N HIS A 342 -14.47 -6.36 6.66
CA HIS A 342 -14.74 -5.20 7.51
C HIS A 342 -16.21 -4.80 7.41
N PRO A 343 -16.94 -4.51 8.51
CA PRO A 343 -18.38 -4.25 8.50
C PRO A 343 -18.84 -3.10 7.58
N ARG A 344 -17.92 -2.21 7.23
CA ARG A 344 -18.16 -1.07 6.33
C ARG A 344 -17.57 -1.24 4.95
N LEU A 345 -17.05 -2.42 4.60
CA LEU A 345 -16.36 -2.60 3.32
C LEU A 345 -17.28 -2.34 2.13
N ARG A 346 -18.54 -2.80 2.18
CA ARG A 346 -19.56 -2.51 1.16
C ARG A 346 -19.75 -0.99 0.96
N GLU A 347 -19.80 -0.22 2.04
CA GLU A 347 -19.91 1.24 1.97
C GLU A 347 -18.64 1.88 1.37
N ARG A 348 -17.46 1.31 1.69
CA ARG A 348 -16.15 1.78 1.22
C ARG A 348 -15.81 1.35 -0.21
N ILE A 349 -16.63 0.52 -0.83
CA ILE A 349 -16.62 0.19 -2.26
C ILE A 349 -17.66 1.03 -3.00
N GLY A 350 -18.83 1.26 -2.39
CA GLY A 350 -19.90 2.04 -2.98
C GLY A 350 -20.70 1.28 -4.03
N SER A 351 -21.22 2.01 -5.02
CA SER A 351 -22.09 1.47 -6.08
C SER A 351 -21.28 0.77 -7.18
N TYR A 352 -20.15 1.36 -7.60
CA TYR A 352 -19.27 0.83 -8.64
C TYR A 352 -17.80 1.01 -8.29
N ALA A 353 -16.99 0.05 -8.75
CA ALA A 353 -15.54 0.14 -8.86
C ALA A 353 -15.17 0.41 -10.33
N LEU A 354 -14.30 1.39 -10.55
CA LEU A 354 -13.80 1.80 -11.86
C LEU A 354 -12.34 1.38 -11.97
N LEU A 355 -12.08 0.29 -12.67
CA LEU A 355 -10.73 -0.25 -12.87
C LEU A 355 -10.17 0.34 -14.16
N MET A 356 -9.17 1.20 -14.03
CA MET A 356 -8.62 1.94 -15.16
C MET A 356 -7.73 1.07 -16.04
N GLU A 357 -7.89 1.22 -17.37
CA GLU A 357 -6.99 0.61 -18.35
C GLU A 357 -5.55 1.15 -18.21
N PRO A 358 -4.53 0.44 -18.73
CA PRO A 358 -3.15 0.88 -18.64
C PRO A 358 -2.93 2.31 -19.11
N GLY A 359 -2.30 3.12 -18.26
CA GLY A 359 -2.01 4.53 -18.51
C GLY A 359 -3.21 5.48 -18.38
N TRP A 360 -4.42 4.99 -18.10
CA TRP A 360 -5.60 5.82 -17.83
C TRP A 360 -5.76 6.11 -16.35
N THR A 361 -6.25 7.30 -16.04
CA THR A 361 -6.64 7.74 -14.69
C THR A 361 -8.03 8.35 -14.70
N ILE A 362 -8.63 8.48 -13.53
CA ILE A 362 -9.89 9.20 -13.35
C ILE A 362 -9.75 10.18 -12.18
N VAL A 363 -10.32 11.36 -12.34
CA VAL A 363 -10.38 12.39 -11.31
C VAL A 363 -11.75 13.05 -11.29
N ASP A 364 -12.11 13.59 -10.14
CA ASP A 364 -13.22 14.52 -9.96
C ASP A 364 -12.73 15.75 -9.19
N HIS A 365 -13.54 16.78 -9.11
CA HIS A 365 -13.19 18.05 -8.50
C HIS A 365 -14.07 18.31 -7.28
N VAL A 366 -13.43 18.55 -6.14
CA VAL A 366 -14.10 18.94 -4.90
C VAL A 366 -13.80 20.41 -4.62
N ALA A 367 -14.83 21.17 -4.27
CA ALA A 367 -14.67 22.59 -3.96
C ALA A 367 -13.64 22.80 -2.83
N GLY A 368 -12.64 23.65 -3.07
CA GLY A 368 -11.54 23.90 -2.12
C GLY A 368 -10.37 22.93 -2.21
N GLU A 369 -10.43 21.89 -3.07
CA GLU A 369 -9.30 21.00 -3.33
C GLU A 369 -8.26 21.68 -4.21
N THR A 370 -7.00 21.67 -3.76
CA THR A 370 -5.89 22.08 -4.61
C THR A 370 -5.63 20.95 -5.61
N ALA A 371 -5.70 21.27 -6.90
CA ALA A 371 -5.35 20.31 -7.93
C ALA A 371 -3.89 19.87 -7.77
N HIS A 372 -3.66 18.59 -7.56
CA HIS A 372 -2.34 18.00 -7.59
C HIS A 372 -2.15 17.29 -8.92
N GLU A 373 -1.25 17.82 -9.74
CA GLU A 373 -0.76 17.10 -10.91
C GLU A 373 0.15 15.98 -10.40
N MET A 374 -0.23 14.74 -10.70
CA MET A 374 0.58 13.57 -10.44
C MET A 374 1.01 12.98 -11.79
N ILE A 375 2.32 12.86 -12.01
CA ILE A 375 2.88 12.20 -13.18
C ILE A 375 2.89 10.69 -12.94
N GLY A 376 3.54 10.25 -11.88
CA GLY A 376 3.45 8.87 -11.42
C GLY A 376 2.19 8.63 -10.61
N VAL A 377 1.55 7.49 -10.86
CA VAL A 377 0.32 7.04 -10.18
C VAL A 377 0.38 5.55 -9.88
N HIS A 378 -0.46 5.11 -8.96
CA HIS A 378 -0.61 3.72 -8.55
C HIS A 378 -2.04 3.45 -8.10
N GLY A 379 -2.33 2.24 -7.62
CA GLY A 379 -3.63 1.84 -7.08
C GLY A 379 -4.39 0.89 -8.00
N GLY A 380 -3.92 0.69 -9.24
CA GLY A 380 -4.52 -0.22 -10.20
C GLY A 380 -4.00 -1.65 -10.12
N LEU A 381 -4.24 -2.39 -11.20
CA LEU A 381 -3.90 -3.81 -11.30
C LEU A 381 -2.84 -4.10 -12.38
N SER A 382 -2.16 -3.10 -12.92
CA SER A 382 -1.11 -3.34 -13.91
C SER A 382 0.13 -3.99 -13.28
N ALA A 383 0.93 -4.66 -14.08
CA ALA A 383 2.17 -5.28 -13.59
C ALA A 383 3.14 -4.26 -12.99
N ASP A 384 3.17 -3.03 -13.52
CA ASP A 384 4.02 -1.96 -13.01
C ASP A 384 3.60 -1.49 -11.61
N GLU A 385 2.31 -1.62 -11.26
CA GLU A 385 1.73 -1.22 -9.97
C GLU A 385 1.70 -2.38 -8.96
N MET A 386 1.38 -3.59 -9.44
CA MET A 386 1.14 -4.76 -8.57
C MET A 386 2.39 -5.54 -8.21
N LEU A 387 3.42 -5.58 -9.08
CA LEU A 387 4.60 -6.38 -8.81
C LEU A 387 5.59 -5.62 -7.93
N VAL A 388 5.95 -6.22 -6.80
CA VAL A 388 6.91 -5.67 -5.83
C VAL A 388 8.02 -6.70 -5.57
N PRO A 389 9.26 -6.26 -5.29
CA PRO A 389 10.36 -7.18 -5.05
C PRO A 389 10.34 -7.76 -3.63
N LEU A 390 10.81 -8.98 -3.48
CA LEU A 390 11.34 -9.50 -2.23
C LEU A 390 12.86 -9.67 -2.39
N ILE A 391 13.61 -8.81 -1.74
CA ILE A 391 15.06 -8.76 -1.75
C ILE A 391 15.56 -9.26 -0.40
N LEU A 392 16.61 -10.08 -0.41
CA LEU A 392 17.14 -10.70 0.80
C LEU A 392 18.65 -10.56 0.90
N ALA A 393 19.11 -10.07 2.05
CA ALA A 393 20.50 -10.22 2.47
C ALA A 393 20.59 -10.90 3.86
N ARG A 394 21.64 -11.68 4.04
CA ARG A 394 22.07 -12.24 5.34
C ARG A 394 23.41 -11.61 5.69
N THR A 395 23.58 -11.24 6.93
CA THR A 395 24.81 -10.59 7.40
C THR A 395 25.49 -11.43 8.47
#